data_5ae0ea128ff28b6ce3ca1eca38abff64
#
_entry.id   5ae0ea128ff28b6ce3ca1eca38abff64
#
_cell.length_a   1.000
_cell.length_b   1.000
_cell.length_c   1.000
_cell.angle_alpha   90.00
_cell.angle_beta   90.00
_cell.angle_gamma   90.00
#
_symmetry.space_group_name_H-M   'P 1'
#
loop_
_entity.id
_entity.type
_entity.pdbx_description
1 polymer ?
#
loop_
_entity_poly.entity_id
_entity_poly.type
_entity_poly.pdbx_seq_one_letter_code
_entity_poly.pdbx_strand_id
1 'polypeptide(L)'
;MNGNEADLRALLRELDDPQWLERPQHYDRGGIAARFGDLVARLEGEFAAPCTAEQDTQDSSEFGRVTVPGDATVCGTRIVVCVSKFGSLALVCADNPGAFLGTDEARAEGELDDADLAKVDGVLAELGYAVVPEELLESDYDGPSRLPAHVQWPTWWHRFFGIF
;
A
#
# COMPACT_ATOMS: atom_id res chain seq x y z
N MET A 1 -5.86 -9.80 -11.60
CA MET A 1 -4.66 -9.27 -12.26
C MET A 1 -4.64 -7.76 -12.15
N ASN A 2 -3.52 -7.24 -11.73
CA ASN A 2 -3.37 -5.78 -11.67
C ASN A 2 -3.36 -5.22 -13.07
N GLY A 3 -3.88 -4.02 -13.26
CA GLY A 3 -3.80 -3.33 -14.51
C GLY A 3 -2.35 -3.08 -14.93
N ASN A 4 -2.14 -2.67 -16.18
CA ASN A 4 -0.82 -2.27 -16.62
C ASN A 4 -0.44 -0.91 -15.99
N GLU A 5 0.81 -0.48 -16.17
CA GLU A 5 1.28 0.77 -15.59
C GLU A 5 0.43 1.97 -16.02
N ALA A 6 0.01 2.02 -17.28
CA ALA A 6 -0.81 3.12 -17.77
C ALA A 6 -2.18 3.17 -17.09
N ASP A 7 -2.80 2.02 -16.86
CA ASP A 7 -4.09 1.94 -16.16
C ASP A 7 -3.94 2.38 -14.71
N LEU A 8 -2.86 1.99 -14.05
CA LEU A 8 -2.60 2.39 -12.67
C LEU A 8 -2.31 3.89 -12.57
N ARG A 9 -1.55 4.45 -13.49
CA ARG A 9 -1.31 5.89 -13.54
C ARG A 9 -2.61 6.67 -13.76
N ALA A 10 -3.49 6.18 -14.62
CA ALA A 10 -4.79 6.78 -14.85
C ALA A 10 -5.65 6.74 -13.58
N LEU A 11 -5.63 5.61 -12.87
CA LEU A 11 -6.34 5.49 -11.60
C LEU A 11 -5.83 6.48 -10.55
N LEU A 12 -4.52 6.62 -10.41
CA LEU A 12 -3.93 7.58 -9.47
C LEU A 12 -4.37 9.01 -9.81
N ARG A 13 -4.38 9.38 -11.09
CA ARG A 13 -4.80 10.71 -11.51
C ARG A 13 -6.30 10.94 -11.28
N GLU A 14 -7.11 9.91 -11.49
CA GLU A 14 -8.55 9.97 -11.22
C GLU A 14 -8.85 10.19 -9.74
N LEU A 15 -8.07 9.55 -8.86
CA LEU A 15 -8.26 9.65 -7.42
C LEU A 15 -7.67 10.95 -6.83
N ASP A 16 -6.87 11.68 -7.59
CA ASP A 16 -6.14 12.86 -7.12
C ASP A 16 -7.03 14.11 -7.15
N ASP A 17 -7.79 14.31 -6.07
CA ASP A 17 -8.65 15.48 -5.92
C ASP A 17 -7.91 16.55 -5.10
N PRO A 18 -7.60 17.72 -5.70
CA PRO A 18 -6.85 18.78 -5.00
C PRO A 18 -7.51 19.33 -3.76
N GLN A 19 -8.81 19.13 -3.61
CA GLN A 19 -9.57 19.62 -2.46
C GLN A 19 -9.57 18.64 -1.29
N TRP A 20 -9.15 17.40 -1.51
CA TRP A 20 -9.22 16.31 -0.53
C TRP A 20 -7.89 15.58 -0.45
N LEU A 21 -6.98 16.09 0.41
CA LEU A 21 -5.62 15.55 0.51
C LEU A 21 -5.52 14.34 1.44
N GLU A 22 -6.16 14.42 2.60
CA GLU A 22 -6.02 13.36 3.62
C GLU A 22 -6.93 12.17 3.35
N ARG A 23 -8.11 12.44 2.80
CA ARG A 23 -9.12 11.42 2.57
C ARG A 23 -10.01 11.83 1.41
N PRO A 24 -10.65 10.87 0.71
CA PRO A 24 -11.55 11.21 -0.39
C PRO A 24 -12.82 11.91 0.10
N GLN A 25 -13.47 12.63 -0.79
CA GLN A 25 -14.69 13.43 -0.49
C GLN A 25 -15.76 12.58 0.20
N HIS A 26 -15.99 11.36 -0.27
CA HIS A 26 -17.00 10.45 0.28
C HIS A 26 -16.34 9.31 1.05
N TYR A 27 -15.47 9.69 1.98
CA TYR A 27 -14.69 8.73 2.75
C TYR A 27 -15.59 7.88 3.67
N ASP A 28 -15.62 6.57 3.42
CA ASP A 28 -16.32 5.59 4.24
C ASP A 28 -15.32 4.86 5.13
N ARG A 29 -15.00 5.45 6.27
CA ARG A 29 -14.04 4.88 7.21
C ARG A 29 -14.49 3.50 7.71
N GLY A 30 -15.78 3.33 7.98
CA GLY A 30 -16.32 2.06 8.48
C GLY A 30 -16.14 0.92 7.47
N GLY A 31 -16.44 1.18 6.19
CA GLY A 31 -16.27 0.20 5.14
C GLY A 31 -14.80 -0.12 4.88
N ILE A 32 -13.94 0.89 4.89
CA ILE A 32 -12.50 0.68 4.71
C ILE A 32 -11.92 -0.09 5.89
N ALA A 33 -12.32 0.23 7.11
CA ALA A 33 -11.86 -0.47 8.32
C ALA A 33 -12.29 -1.93 8.31
N ALA A 34 -13.53 -2.22 7.88
CA ALA A 34 -14.02 -3.61 7.79
C ALA A 34 -13.21 -4.40 6.78
N ARG A 35 -12.93 -3.83 5.61
CA ARG A 35 -12.11 -4.51 4.60
C ARG A 35 -10.68 -4.71 5.08
N PHE A 36 -10.12 -3.72 5.77
CA PHE A 36 -8.80 -3.84 6.37
C PHE A 36 -8.74 -4.95 7.41
N GLY A 37 -9.77 -5.08 8.25
CA GLY A 37 -9.89 -6.18 9.19
C GLY A 37 -9.91 -7.55 8.49
N ASP A 38 -10.64 -7.66 7.38
CA ASP A 38 -10.66 -8.87 6.57
C ASP A 38 -9.28 -9.17 5.98
N LEU A 39 -8.56 -8.13 5.53
CA LEU A 39 -7.19 -8.28 5.03
C LEU A 39 -6.28 -8.86 6.10
N VAL A 40 -6.31 -8.32 7.30
CA VAL A 40 -5.49 -8.81 8.42
C VAL A 40 -5.80 -10.28 8.70
N ALA A 41 -7.08 -10.63 8.82
CA ALA A 41 -7.50 -11.99 9.11
C ALA A 41 -7.08 -12.97 8.01
N ARG A 42 -7.21 -12.56 6.74
CA ARG A 42 -6.82 -13.40 5.61
C ARG A 42 -5.31 -13.63 5.56
N LEU A 43 -4.51 -12.60 5.82
CA LEU A 43 -3.06 -12.74 5.86
C LEU A 43 -2.63 -13.64 7.01
N GLU A 44 -3.25 -13.52 8.18
CA GLU A 44 -2.98 -14.39 9.31
C GLU A 44 -3.28 -15.86 8.97
N GLY A 45 -4.36 -16.10 8.25
CA GLY A 45 -4.70 -17.44 7.78
C GLY A 45 -3.70 -18.00 6.78
N GLU A 46 -3.32 -17.18 5.79
CA GLU A 46 -2.39 -17.61 4.72
C GLU A 46 -0.98 -17.88 5.24
N PHE A 47 -0.51 -17.12 6.20
CA PHE A 47 0.84 -17.28 6.77
C PHE A 47 0.86 -18.07 8.07
N ALA A 48 -0.30 -18.47 8.57
CA ALA A 48 -0.45 -19.23 9.82
C ALA A 48 0.29 -18.57 10.99
N ALA A 49 0.19 -17.24 11.10
CA ALA A 49 0.87 -16.45 12.10
C ALA A 49 0.09 -15.16 12.41
N PRO A 50 0.17 -14.65 13.64
CA PRO A 50 -0.43 -13.36 13.94
C PRO A 50 0.32 -12.25 13.21
N CYS A 51 -0.44 -11.30 12.65
CA CYS A 51 0.10 -10.13 11.98
C CYS A 51 -0.12 -8.89 12.84
N THR A 52 0.83 -7.93 12.76
CA THR A 52 0.68 -6.65 13.44
C THR A 52 -0.07 -5.68 12.52
N ALA A 53 -1.14 -5.08 13.04
CA ALA A 53 -1.92 -4.12 12.28
C ALA A 53 -1.90 -2.76 12.98
N GLU A 54 -1.67 -1.70 12.18
CA GLU A 54 -1.71 -0.32 12.66
C GLU A 54 -2.64 0.47 11.76
N GLN A 55 -3.49 1.29 12.36
CA GLN A 55 -4.35 2.22 11.64
C GLN A 55 -3.91 3.63 11.95
N ASP A 56 -3.61 4.40 10.90
CA ASP A 56 -3.27 5.79 11.07
C ASP A 56 -4.57 6.59 11.13
N THR A 57 -4.74 7.33 12.21
CA THR A 57 -5.94 8.12 12.47
C THR A 57 -5.69 9.61 12.38
N GLN A 58 -4.45 10.02 12.10
CA GLN A 58 -4.06 11.42 12.04
C GLN A 58 -4.01 11.92 10.60
N ASP A 59 -3.34 13.01 10.39
CA ASP A 59 -3.28 13.74 9.12
C ASP A 59 -2.46 12.95 8.08
N SER A 60 -3.08 11.91 7.51
CA SER A 60 -2.41 11.00 6.60
C SER A 60 -3.37 10.48 5.54
N SER A 61 -2.87 10.34 4.32
CA SER A 61 -3.60 9.66 3.26
C SER A 61 -3.51 8.13 3.38
N GLU A 62 -2.59 7.62 4.18
CA GLU A 62 -2.54 6.19 4.50
C GLU A 62 -3.62 5.84 5.53
N PHE A 63 -4.40 4.79 5.24
CA PHE A 63 -5.38 4.30 6.21
C PHE A 63 -4.70 3.48 7.30
N GLY A 64 -3.81 2.59 6.92
CA GLY A 64 -3.13 1.73 7.85
C GLY A 64 -2.20 0.77 7.14
N ARG A 65 -1.51 -0.04 7.95
CA ARG A 65 -0.63 -1.08 7.43
C ARG A 65 -0.70 -2.32 8.27
N VAL A 66 -0.49 -3.46 7.63
CA VAL A 66 -0.41 -4.76 8.30
C VAL A 66 0.95 -5.38 7.98
N THR A 67 1.57 -5.96 9.00
CA THR A 67 2.90 -6.56 8.88
C THR A 67 2.81 -8.05 9.14
N VAL A 68 3.22 -8.85 8.14
CA VAL A 68 3.44 -10.28 8.32
C VAL A 68 4.83 -10.45 8.92
N PRO A 69 4.97 -11.12 10.08
CA PRO A 69 6.27 -11.22 10.74
C PRO A 69 7.27 -12.02 9.91
N GLY A 70 8.54 -11.65 10.01
CA GLY A 70 9.62 -12.28 9.25
C GLY A 70 9.75 -13.79 9.50
N ASP A 71 9.46 -14.25 10.71
CA ASP A 71 9.55 -15.68 11.05
C ASP A 71 8.43 -16.51 10.39
N ALA A 72 7.41 -15.86 9.80
CA ALA A 72 6.36 -16.54 9.05
C ALA A 72 6.63 -16.51 7.53
N THR A 73 7.65 -15.81 7.06
CA THR A 73 7.99 -15.72 5.64
C THR A 73 9.14 -16.64 5.29
N VAL A 74 9.21 -17.02 4.02
CA VAL A 74 10.27 -17.92 3.53
C VAL A 74 11.67 -17.29 3.68
N CYS A 75 11.78 -16.00 3.33
CA CYS A 75 13.08 -15.30 3.35
C CYS A 75 13.47 -14.74 4.72
N GLY A 76 12.60 -14.82 5.71
CA GLY A 76 12.90 -14.28 7.04
C GLY A 76 12.73 -12.77 7.14
N THR A 77 12.28 -12.11 6.08
CA THR A 77 12.04 -10.67 6.04
C THR A 77 10.53 -10.44 6.13
N ARG A 78 10.12 -9.52 6.99
CA ARG A 78 8.70 -9.18 7.15
C ARG A 78 8.13 -8.62 5.84
N ILE A 79 6.83 -8.80 5.65
CA ILE A 79 6.10 -8.21 4.53
C ILE A 79 5.13 -7.17 5.09
N VAL A 80 5.21 -5.96 4.56
CA VAL A 80 4.35 -4.86 4.99
C VAL A 80 3.39 -4.53 3.86
N VAL A 81 2.08 -4.49 4.18
CA VAL A 81 1.05 -4.07 3.23
C VAL A 81 0.46 -2.76 3.74
N CYS A 82 0.60 -1.70 2.96
CA CYS A 82 0.05 -0.38 3.26
C CYS A 82 -1.23 -0.20 2.47
N VAL A 83 -2.25 0.35 3.13
CA VAL A 83 -3.57 0.61 2.52
C VAL A 83 -3.83 2.10 2.56
N SER A 84 -4.21 2.67 1.42
CA SER A 84 -4.57 4.09 1.30
C SER A 84 -6.03 4.32 1.70
N LYS A 85 -6.35 5.53 2.11
CA LYS A 85 -7.75 5.98 2.27
C LYS A 85 -8.43 6.18 0.91
N PHE A 86 -7.66 6.20 -0.18
CA PHE A 86 -8.15 6.48 -1.53
C PHE A 86 -8.26 5.20 -2.37
N GLY A 87 -9.43 4.98 -2.95
CA GLY A 87 -9.66 4.03 -4.05
C GLY A 87 -9.23 2.60 -3.81
N SER A 88 -9.16 2.13 -2.57
CA SER A 88 -8.70 0.79 -2.24
C SER A 88 -7.28 0.49 -2.75
N LEU A 89 -6.44 1.51 -2.82
CA LEU A 89 -5.04 1.33 -3.23
C LEU A 89 -4.27 0.60 -2.14
N ALA A 90 -3.41 -0.32 -2.54
CA ALA A 90 -2.54 -1.06 -1.63
C ALA A 90 -1.12 -1.10 -2.17
N LEU A 91 -0.15 -1.11 -1.26
CA LEU A 91 1.27 -1.18 -1.56
C LEU A 91 1.86 -2.35 -0.78
N VAL A 92 2.61 -3.22 -1.46
CA VAL A 92 3.27 -4.37 -0.83
C VAL A 92 4.77 -4.14 -0.81
N CYS A 93 5.37 -4.26 0.36
CA CYS A 93 6.80 -4.05 0.55
C CYS A 93 7.42 -5.21 1.33
N ALA A 94 8.66 -5.57 0.97
CA ALA A 94 9.51 -6.36 1.86
C ALA A 94 10.16 -5.38 2.83
N ASP A 95 10.10 -5.69 4.13
CA ASP A 95 10.52 -4.81 5.19
C ASP A 95 9.67 -3.52 5.19
N ASN A 96 10.25 -2.35 5.32
CA ASN A 96 9.51 -1.08 5.31
C ASN A 96 9.42 -0.50 3.89
N PRO A 97 8.41 0.35 3.63
CA PRO A 97 8.44 1.16 2.41
C PRO A 97 9.77 1.91 2.29
N GLY A 98 10.37 1.85 1.12
CA GLY A 98 11.66 2.48 0.86
C GLY A 98 12.88 1.61 1.12
N ALA A 99 12.73 0.45 1.77
CA ALA A 99 13.87 -0.46 1.99
C ALA A 99 14.39 -1.04 0.68
N PHE A 100 13.48 -1.35 -0.24
CA PHE A 100 13.78 -1.81 -1.61
C PHE A 100 12.92 -1.01 -2.57
N LEU A 101 13.38 -0.84 -3.79
CA LEU A 101 12.58 -0.21 -4.82
C LEU A 101 11.65 -1.26 -5.44
N GLY A 102 10.58 -1.58 -4.72
CA GLY A 102 9.56 -2.50 -5.19
C GLY A 102 9.84 -3.97 -4.92
N THR A 103 8.87 -4.80 -5.27
CA THR A 103 8.94 -6.24 -5.01
C THR A 103 9.93 -6.96 -5.90
N ASP A 104 10.18 -6.44 -7.12
CA ASP A 104 11.16 -7.05 -8.02
C ASP A 104 12.57 -6.95 -7.44
N GLU A 105 12.95 -5.77 -6.93
CA GLU A 105 14.26 -5.60 -6.29
C GLU A 105 14.37 -6.45 -5.03
N ALA A 106 13.33 -6.49 -4.20
CA ALA A 106 13.34 -7.30 -2.99
C ALA A 106 13.53 -8.79 -3.31
N ARG A 107 12.88 -9.28 -4.36
CA ARG A 107 13.07 -10.68 -4.79
C ARG A 107 14.47 -10.92 -5.32
N ALA A 108 15.01 -9.99 -6.08
CA ALA A 108 16.38 -10.09 -6.60
C ALA A 108 17.42 -10.13 -5.48
N GLU A 109 17.14 -9.40 -4.39
CA GLU A 109 18.02 -9.38 -3.20
C GLU A 109 17.81 -10.57 -2.26
N GLY A 110 16.87 -11.47 -2.59
CA GLY A 110 16.57 -12.63 -1.74
C GLY A 110 15.78 -12.31 -0.48
N GLU A 111 15.10 -11.17 -0.45
CA GLU A 111 14.35 -10.71 0.72
C GLU A 111 12.84 -10.90 0.59
N LEU A 112 12.38 -11.41 -0.55
CA LEU A 112 10.96 -11.70 -0.78
C LEU A 112 10.84 -12.94 -1.65
N ASP A 113 10.06 -13.92 -1.16
CA ASP A 113 9.82 -15.16 -1.86
C ASP A 113 8.61 -15.03 -2.80
N ASP A 114 8.70 -15.63 -3.99
CA ASP A 114 7.63 -15.58 -4.99
C ASP A 114 6.32 -16.15 -4.47
N ALA A 115 6.38 -17.26 -3.73
CA ALA A 115 5.17 -17.90 -3.20
C ALA A 115 4.52 -17.03 -2.12
N ASP A 116 5.32 -16.38 -1.28
CA ASP A 116 4.81 -15.45 -0.27
C ASP A 116 4.14 -14.24 -0.92
N LEU A 117 4.77 -13.68 -1.95
CA LEU A 117 4.19 -12.57 -2.70
C LEU A 117 2.86 -12.98 -3.35
N ALA A 118 2.80 -14.17 -3.92
CA ALA A 118 1.56 -14.67 -4.52
C ALA A 118 0.42 -14.80 -3.51
N LYS A 119 0.71 -15.21 -2.27
CA LYS A 119 -0.28 -15.25 -1.21
C LYS A 119 -0.84 -13.86 -0.91
N VAL A 120 0.04 -12.88 -0.77
CA VAL A 120 -0.36 -11.50 -0.47
C VAL A 120 -1.17 -10.91 -1.63
N ASP A 121 -0.68 -11.04 -2.85
CA ASP A 121 -1.35 -10.50 -4.04
C ASP A 121 -2.72 -11.15 -4.24
N GLY A 122 -2.82 -12.45 -4.00
CA GLY A 122 -4.09 -13.19 -4.11
C GLY A 122 -5.13 -12.69 -3.11
N VAL A 123 -4.74 -12.49 -1.87
CA VAL A 123 -5.63 -11.95 -0.84
C VAL A 123 -6.11 -10.55 -1.22
N LEU A 124 -5.18 -9.69 -1.64
CA LEU A 124 -5.52 -8.31 -2.01
C LEU A 124 -6.48 -8.28 -3.21
N ALA A 125 -6.23 -9.08 -4.22
CA ALA A 125 -7.10 -9.16 -5.39
C ALA A 125 -8.51 -9.64 -5.02
N GLU A 126 -8.61 -10.67 -4.19
CA GLU A 126 -9.91 -11.20 -3.75
C GLU A 126 -10.71 -10.18 -2.94
N LEU A 127 -10.04 -9.33 -2.18
CA LEU A 127 -10.70 -8.30 -1.39
C LEU A 127 -10.96 -7.00 -2.17
N GLY A 128 -10.56 -6.94 -3.43
CA GLY A 128 -10.85 -5.80 -4.30
C GLY A 128 -9.86 -4.66 -4.19
N TYR A 129 -8.68 -4.88 -3.65
CA TYR A 129 -7.63 -3.86 -3.62
C TYR A 129 -6.94 -3.75 -4.97
N ALA A 130 -6.55 -2.52 -5.31
CA ALA A 130 -5.68 -2.24 -6.45
C ALA A 130 -4.25 -2.12 -5.94
N VAL A 131 -3.41 -3.08 -6.29
CA VAL A 131 -2.00 -3.10 -5.86
C VAL A 131 -1.19 -2.23 -6.79
N VAL A 132 -0.50 -1.24 -6.23
CA VAL A 132 0.32 -0.30 -6.99
C VAL A 132 1.79 -0.60 -6.71
N PRO A 133 2.61 -0.82 -7.76
CA PRO A 133 4.04 -1.03 -7.57
C PRO A 133 4.71 0.18 -6.93
N GLU A 134 5.64 -0.06 -6.01
CA GLU A 134 6.37 1.02 -5.34
C GLU A 134 7.15 1.87 -6.35
N GLU A 135 7.67 1.25 -7.41
CA GLU A 135 8.37 1.96 -8.49
C GLU A 135 7.52 3.06 -9.10
N LEU A 136 6.22 2.79 -9.27
CA LEU A 136 5.29 3.79 -9.79
C LEU A 136 5.04 4.90 -8.77
N LEU A 137 4.91 4.55 -7.49
CA LEU A 137 4.67 5.51 -6.43
C LEU A 137 5.88 6.41 -6.15
N GLU A 138 7.08 5.93 -6.44
CA GLU A 138 8.30 6.72 -6.28
C GLU A 138 8.52 7.73 -7.42
N SER A 139 7.70 7.68 -8.47
CA SER A 139 7.81 8.68 -9.53
C SER A 139 7.40 10.06 -9.03
N ASP A 140 7.99 11.11 -9.62
CA ASP A 140 7.73 12.49 -9.22
C ASP A 140 6.25 12.82 -9.32
N TYR A 141 5.74 13.47 -8.29
CA TYR A 141 4.35 13.91 -8.30
C TYR A 141 4.18 15.10 -9.24
N ASP A 142 3.33 14.96 -10.23
CA ASP A 142 3.02 15.98 -11.22
C ASP A 142 1.52 16.29 -11.32
N GLY A 143 0.78 15.96 -10.27
CA GLY A 143 -0.66 16.18 -10.21
C GLY A 143 -1.03 17.58 -9.75
N PRO A 144 -2.33 17.90 -9.68
CA PRO A 144 -2.81 19.23 -9.35
C PRO A 144 -2.86 19.55 -7.86
N SER A 145 -2.68 18.56 -6.98
CA SER A 145 -2.79 18.77 -5.54
C SER A 145 -1.56 19.49 -4.99
N ARG A 146 -1.78 20.34 -3.99
CA ARG A 146 -0.69 21.02 -3.30
C ARG A 146 -0.33 20.22 -2.06
N LEU A 147 0.81 19.53 -2.12
CA LEU A 147 1.32 18.78 -0.97
C LEU A 147 1.96 19.74 0.03
N PRO A 148 2.07 19.34 1.33
CA PRO A 148 2.65 20.21 2.35
C PRO A 148 4.05 20.69 2.00
N ALA A 149 4.36 21.93 2.38
CA ALA A 149 5.64 22.57 2.03
C ALA A 149 6.87 21.84 2.57
N HIS A 150 6.72 21.08 3.65
CA HIS A 150 7.83 20.29 4.20
C HIS A 150 8.20 19.07 3.34
N VAL A 151 7.36 18.69 2.39
CA VAL A 151 7.66 17.62 1.44
C VAL A 151 8.48 18.22 0.31
N GLN A 152 9.81 18.03 0.34
CA GLN A 152 10.72 18.71 -0.60
C GLN A 152 10.70 18.10 -2.00
N TRP A 153 10.59 16.77 -2.07
CA TRP A 153 10.62 16.05 -3.34
C TRP A 153 9.40 15.13 -3.39
N PRO A 154 8.18 15.69 -3.65
CA PRO A 154 6.96 14.91 -3.58
C PRO A 154 6.91 13.85 -4.66
N THR A 155 6.45 12.66 -4.26
CA THR A 155 6.18 11.54 -5.15
C THR A 155 4.71 11.16 -5.03
N TRP A 156 4.24 10.29 -5.90
CA TRP A 156 2.88 9.76 -5.80
C TRP A 156 2.65 8.98 -4.51
N TRP A 157 3.72 8.42 -3.92
CA TRP A 157 3.64 7.82 -2.59
C TRP A 157 3.18 8.83 -1.54
N HIS A 158 3.76 10.03 -1.54
CA HIS A 158 3.35 11.08 -0.61
C HIS A 158 1.87 11.41 -0.74
N ARG A 159 1.37 11.44 -1.99
CA ARG A 159 -0.03 11.79 -2.25
C ARG A 159 -1.01 10.80 -1.64
N PHE A 160 -0.75 9.50 -1.73
CA PHE A 160 -1.71 8.47 -1.35
C PHE A 160 -1.33 7.66 -0.11
N PHE A 161 -0.11 7.74 0.36
CA PHE A 161 0.37 7.01 1.53
C PHE A 161 1.17 7.87 2.50
N GLY A 162 1.23 9.17 2.27
CA GLY A 162 2.03 10.08 3.08
C GLY A 162 1.28 10.66 4.27
N ILE A 163 2.05 11.27 5.16
CA ILE A 163 1.55 12.01 6.32
C ILE A 163 1.60 13.50 6.01
N PHE A 164 0.54 14.22 6.34
CA PHE A 164 0.40 15.65 6.07
C PHE A 164 0.44 16.50 7.31
#